data_28edc37a66372c4924a48c36f0da9f88
#
_entry.id   28edc37a66372c4924a48c36f0da9f88
#
_cell.length_a   1.000
_cell.length_b   1.000
_cell.length_c   1.000
_cell.angle_alpha   90.00
_cell.angle_beta   90.00
_cell.angle_gamma   90.00
#
_symmetry.space_group_name_H-M   'P 1'
#
loop_
_entity.id
_entity.type
_entity.pdbx_description
1 polymer ?
#
loop_
_entity_poly.entity_id
_entity_poly.type
_entity_poly.pdbx_seq_one_letter_code
_entity_poly.pdbx_strand_id
1 'polypeptide(L)'
;QRKYQSMLMKRFIQNHPNGDPMKLTHLALAALTASTLLLAPAAHADNKAIAVDEMEAYLEFVDYGGGVIFAEQIPADEWKKMLVIDARDAGQFAKGHIPGAINMDWRQVLAKRNTIPKDKPVLIYCNTGSLSAQAGFAMRVAGWDNLRILQGGMEEWKAKGGFDAAAKATAPAKH
;
A
#
# COMPACT_ATOMS: atom_id res chain seq x y z
N GLN A 1 -26.43 -5.23 -6.83
CA GLN A 1 -25.86 -6.34 -7.63
C GLN A 1 -26.83 -7.54 -7.75
N ARG A 2 -27.48 -8.02 -6.68
CA ARG A 2 -28.42 -9.18 -6.75
C ARG A 2 -29.66 -8.92 -7.65
N LYS A 3 -30.19 -7.71 -7.69
CA LYS A 3 -31.35 -7.37 -8.56
C LYS A 3 -30.98 -7.34 -10.04
N TYR A 4 -29.77 -6.93 -10.38
CA TYR A 4 -29.28 -6.86 -11.77
C TYR A 4 -29.05 -8.27 -12.36
N GLN A 5 -28.49 -9.18 -11.60
CA GLN A 5 -28.28 -10.58 -11.98
C GLN A 5 -29.61 -11.32 -12.22
N SER A 6 -30.61 -11.06 -11.40
CA SER A 6 -31.93 -11.66 -11.54
C SER A 6 -32.68 -11.17 -12.80
N MET A 7 -32.43 -9.93 -13.22
CA MET A 7 -33.05 -9.33 -14.40
C MET A 7 -32.47 -9.86 -15.72
N LEU A 8 -31.14 -10.10 -15.74
CA LEU A 8 -30.43 -10.72 -16.87
C LEU A 8 -30.87 -12.19 -17.08
N MET A 9 -31.05 -12.94 -16.01
CA MET A 9 -31.48 -14.33 -16.06
C MET A 9 -32.90 -14.49 -16.55
N LYS A 10 -33.83 -13.59 -16.20
CA LYS A 10 -35.21 -13.58 -16.70
C LYS A 10 -35.29 -13.23 -18.18
N ARG A 11 -34.45 -12.34 -18.72
CA ARG A 11 -34.39 -12.02 -20.16
C ARG A 11 -33.85 -13.19 -20.99
N PHE A 12 -32.93 -13.98 -20.45
CA PHE A 12 -32.37 -15.14 -21.16
C PHE A 12 -33.39 -16.27 -21.34
N ILE A 13 -34.25 -16.50 -20.35
CA ILE A 13 -35.26 -17.54 -20.36
C ILE A 13 -36.45 -17.21 -21.32
N GLN A 14 -36.72 -15.94 -21.55
CA GLN A 14 -37.88 -15.49 -22.32
C GLN A 14 -37.69 -15.50 -23.84
N ASN A 15 -36.44 -15.64 -24.33
CA ASN A 15 -36.11 -15.56 -25.76
C ASN A 15 -35.82 -16.90 -26.47
N HIS A 16 -36.07 -18.06 -25.82
CA HIS A 16 -35.85 -19.37 -26.46
C HIS A 16 -37.01 -20.34 -26.19
N PRO A 17 -38.10 -20.22 -26.92
CA PRO A 17 -39.10 -21.28 -26.98
C PRO A 17 -38.74 -22.27 -28.10
N ASN A 18 -38.56 -23.54 -27.74
CA ASN A 18 -38.51 -24.72 -28.62
C ASN A 18 -37.17 -24.98 -29.37
N GLY A 19 -36.35 -25.84 -28.83
CA GLY A 19 -35.23 -26.47 -29.51
C GLY A 19 -34.78 -27.76 -28.82
N ASP A 20 -34.74 -28.85 -29.57
CA ASP A 20 -34.41 -30.22 -29.18
C ASP A 20 -33.15 -30.33 -28.31
N PRO A 21 -33.17 -31.13 -27.22
CA PRO A 21 -32.05 -31.21 -26.25
C PRO A 21 -30.80 -31.92 -26.75
N MET A 22 -30.80 -32.61 -27.91
CA MET A 22 -29.68 -33.45 -28.34
C MET A 22 -28.66 -32.76 -29.28
N LYS A 23 -28.90 -31.54 -29.75
CA LYS A 23 -27.96 -30.79 -30.62
C LYS A 23 -27.20 -29.65 -29.90
N LEU A 24 -27.55 -29.34 -28.64
CA LEU A 24 -26.98 -28.22 -27.89
C LEU A 24 -25.64 -28.56 -27.20
N THR A 25 -25.36 -29.84 -26.96
CA THR A 25 -24.19 -30.25 -26.17
C THR A 25 -22.85 -30.08 -26.90
N HIS A 26 -22.83 -30.11 -28.21
CA HIS A 26 -21.56 -30.02 -28.97
C HIS A 26 -21.23 -28.57 -29.39
N LEU A 27 -22.20 -27.69 -29.50
CA LEU A 27 -21.95 -26.26 -29.76
C LEU A 27 -21.59 -25.48 -28.48
N ALA A 28 -22.09 -25.93 -27.31
CA ALA A 28 -21.77 -25.27 -26.04
C ALA A 28 -20.31 -25.48 -25.60
N LEU A 29 -19.71 -26.63 -25.95
CA LEU A 29 -18.33 -26.91 -25.56
C LEU A 29 -17.30 -26.15 -26.41
N ALA A 30 -17.62 -25.85 -27.68
CA ALA A 30 -16.73 -25.07 -28.56
C ALA A 30 -16.79 -23.56 -28.26
N ALA A 31 -17.93 -23.07 -27.77
CA ALA A 31 -18.08 -21.66 -27.38
C ALA A 31 -17.40 -21.32 -26.04
N LEU A 32 -17.27 -22.29 -25.12
CA LEU A 32 -16.65 -22.08 -23.82
C LEU A 32 -15.11 -21.94 -23.91
N THR A 33 -14.47 -22.60 -24.88
CA THR A 33 -13.02 -22.53 -25.04
C THR A 33 -12.54 -21.27 -25.78
N ALA A 34 -13.37 -20.64 -26.61
CA ALA A 34 -13.03 -19.40 -27.32
C ALA A 34 -13.23 -18.15 -26.46
N SER A 35 -14.10 -18.20 -25.43
CA SER A 35 -14.39 -17.05 -24.58
C SER A 35 -13.34 -16.74 -23.52
N THR A 36 -12.48 -17.71 -23.17
CA THR A 36 -11.49 -17.51 -22.11
C THR A 36 -10.21 -16.80 -22.59
N LEU A 37 -9.93 -16.76 -23.89
CA LEU A 37 -8.73 -16.10 -24.42
C LEU A 37 -8.89 -14.59 -24.67
N LEU A 38 -10.12 -14.06 -24.75
CA LEU A 38 -10.38 -12.65 -25.04
C LEU A 38 -10.63 -11.79 -23.80
N LEU A 39 -10.82 -12.38 -22.63
CA LEU A 39 -11.10 -11.64 -21.38
C LEU A 39 -9.85 -11.22 -20.60
N ALA A 40 -8.69 -11.81 -20.86
CA ALA A 40 -7.47 -11.50 -20.11
C ALA A 40 -6.94 -10.05 -20.33
N PRO A 41 -6.94 -9.46 -21.54
CA PRO A 41 -6.45 -8.09 -21.73
C PRO A 41 -7.37 -7.03 -21.14
N ALA A 42 -8.70 -7.25 -21.13
CA ALA A 42 -9.65 -6.30 -20.56
C ALA A 42 -9.53 -6.21 -19.03
N ALA A 43 -9.40 -7.34 -18.33
CA ALA A 43 -9.25 -7.36 -16.89
C ALA A 43 -7.96 -6.65 -16.41
N HIS A 44 -6.88 -6.71 -17.18
CA HIS A 44 -5.64 -6.00 -16.87
C HIS A 44 -5.74 -4.49 -17.13
N ALA A 45 -6.48 -4.07 -18.15
CA ALA A 45 -6.72 -2.67 -18.44
C ALA A 45 -7.58 -2.02 -17.34
N ASP A 46 -8.65 -2.70 -16.92
CA ASP A 46 -9.53 -2.25 -15.83
C ASP A 46 -8.78 -2.11 -14.50
N ASN A 47 -7.90 -3.07 -14.17
CA ASN A 47 -7.11 -3.01 -12.94
C ASN A 47 -6.10 -1.85 -12.93
N LYS A 48 -5.53 -1.48 -14.07
CA LYS A 48 -4.64 -0.31 -14.17
C LYS A 48 -5.40 0.99 -14.03
N ALA A 49 -6.59 1.11 -14.61
CA ALA A 49 -7.45 2.27 -14.47
C ALA A 49 -7.85 2.48 -13.01
N ILE A 50 -8.30 1.43 -12.32
CA ILE A 50 -8.62 1.47 -10.89
C ILE A 50 -7.41 1.92 -10.05
N ALA A 51 -6.21 1.42 -10.36
CA ALA A 51 -5.01 1.83 -9.63
C ALA A 51 -4.65 3.30 -9.85
N VAL A 52 -4.87 3.84 -11.05
CA VAL A 52 -4.68 5.27 -11.35
C VAL A 52 -5.69 6.11 -10.57
N ASP A 53 -6.97 5.73 -10.60
CA ASP A 53 -8.05 6.44 -9.91
C ASP A 53 -7.78 6.51 -8.38
N GLU A 54 -7.29 5.43 -7.77
CA GLU A 54 -6.92 5.40 -6.35
C GLU A 54 -5.70 6.29 -6.04
N MET A 55 -4.72 6.35 -6.94
CA MET A 55 -3.58 7.25 -6.80
C MET A 55 -3.98 8.72 -6.96
N GLU A 56 -4.87 9.04 -7.91
CA GLU A 56 -5.41 10.39 -8.10
C GLU A 56 -6.20 10.83 -6.87
N ALA A 57 -7.10 9.98 -6.36
CA ALA A 57 -7.85 10.25 -5.15
C ALA A 57 -6.94 10.49 -3.93
N TYR A 58 -5.89 9.69 -3.76
CA TYR A 58 -4.91 9.91 -2.70
C TYR A 58 -4.24 11.29 -2.84
N LEU A 59 -3.80 11.67 -4.05
CA LEU A 59 -3.09 12.94 -4.28
C LEU A 59 -4.00 14.15 -4.12
N GLU A 60 -5.31 14.02 -4.40
CA GLU A 60 -6.30 15.07 -4.19
C GLU A 60 -6.53 15.39 -2.70
N PHE A 61 -6.54 14.37 -1.84
CA PHE A 61 -6.90 14.51 -0.43
C PHE A 61 -5.73 14.50 0.55
N VAL A 62 -4.51 14.14 0.09
CA VAL A 62 -3.34 14.14 0.97
C VAL A 62 -2.94 15.58 1.34
N ASP A 63 -2.54 15.78 2.60
CA ASP A 63 -1.97 17.04 3.02
C ASP A 63 -0.64 17.34 2.29
N TYR A 64 -0.23 18.62 2.25
CA TYR A 64 0.98 19.05 1.55
C TYR A 64 2.25 18.35 2.04
N GLY A 65 2.29 17.86 3.27
CA GLY A 65 3.41 17.12 3.83
C GLY A 65 3.53 15.70 3.32
N GLY A 66 2.52 15.16 2.62
CA GLY A 66 2.57 13.84 1.98
C GLY A 66 2.85 12.68 2.94
N GLY A 67 2.55 12.85 4.24
CA GLY A 67 2.85 11.85 5.27
C GLY A 67 4.29 11.85 5.76
N VAL A 68 5.07 12.87 5.40
CA VAL A 68 6.45 13.06 5.88
C VAL A 68 6.45 13.61 7.31
N ILE A 69 7.41 13.18 8.13
CA ILE A 69 7.63 13.67 9.49
C ILE A 69 9.13 13.80 9.77
N PHE A 70 9.53 14.83 10.49
CA PHE A 70 10.92 15.00 10.97
C PHE A 70 11.12 14.28 12.30
N ALA A 71 12.35 13.82 12.54
CA ALA A 71 12.67 13.10 13.78
C ALA A 71 12.35 13.93 15.03
N GLU A 72 12.57 15.25 14.96
CA GLU A 72 12.34 16.20 16.05
C GLU A 72 10.86 16.42 16.37
N GLN A 73 9.97 16.07 15.45
CA GLN A 73 8.52 16.17 15.65
C GLN A 73 7.96 14.94 16.39
N ILE A 74 8.76 13.91 16.60
CA ILE A 74 8.32 12.66 17.23
C ILE A 74 8.80 12.67 18.70
N PRO A 75 7.90 12.82 19.69
CA PRO A 75 8.26 12.73 21.09
C PRO A 75 8.96 11.40 21.42
N ALA A 76 9.92 11.42 22.34
CA ALA A 76 10.71 10.23 22.67
C ALA A 76 9.90 9.05 23.19
N ASP A 77 8.76 9.30 23.85
CA ASP A 77 7.84 8.26 24.31
C ASP A 77 6.97 7.70 23.16
N GLU A 78 6.71 8.49 22.11
CA GLU A 78 5.97 8.02 20.94
C GLU A 78 6.82 7.09 20.08
N TRP A 79 8.14 7.32 19.97
CA TRP A 79 9.05 6.40 19.27
C TRP A 79 8.91 4.95 19.76
N LYS A 80 8.74 4.77 21.06
CA LYS A 80 8.62 3.44 21.69
C LYS A 80 7.33 2.71 21.31
N LYS A 81 6.31 3.44 20.90
CA LYS A 81 5.00 2.90 20.52
C LYS A 81 4.91 2.58 19.02
N MET A 82 5.79 3.16 18.22
CA MET A 82 5.79 3.00 16.76
C MET A 82 6.37 1.66 16.34
N LEU A 83 5.86 1.13 15.21
CA LEU A 83 6.62 0.18 14.42
C LEU A 83 7.56 0.98 13.50
N VAL A 84 8.86 0.80 13.68
CA VAL A 84 9.88 1.45 12.84
C VAL A 84 10.39 0.45 11.81
N ILE A 85 10.32 0.81 10.53
CA ILE A 85 10.73 -0.03 9.40
C ILE A 85 11.94 0.59 8.72
N ASP A 86 13.05 -0.13 8.69
CA ASP A 86 14.21 0.17 7.86
C ASP A 86 13.99 -0.43 6.47
N ALA A 87 13.75 0.43 5.48
CA ALA A 87 13.45 0.05 4.11
C ALA A 87 14.70 -0.18 3.23
N ARG A 88 15.89 -0.13 3.82
CA ARG A 88 17.16 -0.44 3.16
C ARG A 88 17.34 -1.95 2.99
N ASP A 89 18.37 -2.34 2.24
CA ASP A 89 18.76 -3.74 2.15
C ASP A 89 19.31 -4.28 3.49
N ALA A 90 19.29 -5.61 3.64
CA ALA A 90 19.71 -6.28 4.87
C ALA A 90 21.17 -6.03 5.24
N GLY A 91 22.05 -5.82 4.25
CA GLY A 91 23.46 -5.51 4.49
C GLY A 91 23.67 -4.13 5.14
N GLN A 92 22.90 -3.13 4.71
CA GLN A 92 22.91 -1.81 5.33
C GLN A 92 22.28 -1.85 6.73
N PHE A 93 21.18 -2.57 6.89
CA PHE A 93 20.54 -2.78 8.19
C PHE A 93 21.50 -3.40 9.20
N ALA A 94 22.20 -4.46 8.82
CA ALA A 94 23.16 -5.16 9.69
C ALA A 94 24.33 -4.27 10.13
N LYS A 95 24.76 -3.32 9.27
CA LYS A 95 25.84 -2.37 9.60
C LYS A 95 25.42 -1.28 10.59
N GLY A 96 24.12 -1.08 10.78
CA GLY A 96 23.57 -0.13 11.73
C GLY A 96 22.21 0.38 11.30
N HIS A 97 21.29 0.43 12.24
CA HIS A 97 19.89 0.84 12.04
C HIS A 97 19.40 1.65 13.24
N ILE A 98 18.26 2.32 13.09
CA ILE A 98 17.59 3.00 14.21
C ILE A 98 17.17 1.94 15.24
N PRO A 99 17.55 2.06 16.52
CA PRO A 99 17.23 1.08 17.55
C PRO A 99 15.74 0.73 17.58
N GLY A 100 15.44 -0.57 17.59
CA GLY A 100 14.07 -1.08 17.57
C GLY A 100 13.43 -1.20 16.16
N ALA A 101 14.14 -0.78 15.12
CA ALA A 101 13.65 -0.95 13.75
C ALA A 101 13.71 -2.42 13.30
N ILE A 102 12.73 -2.82 12.49
CA ILE A 102 12.76 -4.06 11.73
C ILE A 102 13.21 -3.79 10.29
N ASN A 103 13.87 -4.77 9.66
CA ASN A 103 14.27 -4.64 8.26
C ASN A 103 13.18 -5.17 7.34
N MET A 104 12.79 -4.34 6.37
CA MET A 104 11.88 -4.74 5.30
C MET A 104 12.22 -3.92 4.05
N ASP A 105 12.98 -4.52 3.12
CA ASP A 105 13.35 -3.87 1.85
C ASP A 105 12.16 -3.14 1.21
N TRP A 106 12.34 -1.90 0.78
CA TRP A 106 11.29 -1.01 0.28
C TRP A 106 10.42 -1.64 -0.83
N ARG A 107 11.04 -2.51 -1.68
CA ARG A 107 10.36 -3.24 -2.75
C ARG A 107 9.39 -4.31 -2.25
N GLN A 108 9.54 -4.74 -1.00
CA GLN A 108 8.75 -5.79 -0.37
C GLN A 108 7.65 -5.25 0.55
N VAL A 109 7.70 -3.97 0.91
CA VAL A 109 6.80 -3.37 1.91
C VAL A 109 5.34 -3.55 1.51
N LEU A 110 4.97 -3.19 0.28
CA LEU A 110 3.60 -3.33 -0.20
C LEU A 110 3.15 -4.80 -0.27
N ALA A 111 4.02 -5.71 -0.72
CA ALA A 111 3.70 -7.14 -0.76
C ALA A 111 3.48 -7.73 0.64
N LYS A 112 4.22 -7.24 1.63
CA LYS A 112 4.14 -7.67 3.03
C LYS A 112 3.18 -6.81 3.88
N ARG A 113 2.38 -5.95 3.28
CA ARG A 113 1.51 -4.99 3.99
C ARG A 113 0.64 -5.61 5.08
N ASN A 114 0.18 -6.84 4.89
CA ASN A 114 -0.67 -7.52 5.88
C ASN A 114 0.04 -7.85 7.21
N THR A 115 1.38 -7.76 7.25
CA THR A 115 2.17 -7.90 8.48
C THR A 115 2.41 -6.56 9.18
N ILE A 116 1.99 -5.45 8.56
CA ILE A 116 2.17 -4.09 9.07
C ILE A 116 0.85 -3.66 9.72
N PRO A 117 0.86 -3.28 11.01
CA PRO A 117 -0.35 -2.92 11.73
C PRO A 117 -1.00 -1.64 11.20
N LYS A 118 -2.34 -1.56 11.31
CA LYS A 118 -3.12 -0.34 11.02
C LYS A 118 -3.57 0.41 12.29
N ASP A 119 -3.42 -0.20 13.45
CA ASP A 119 -3.92 0.25 14.75
C ASP A 119 -2.88 0.99 15.59
N LYS A 120 -1.64 1.11 15.12
CA LYS A 120 -0.59 1.88 15.77
C LYS A 120 0.27 2.65 14.75
N PRO A 121 0.96 3.72 15.16
CA PRO A 121 1.83 4.49 14.27
C PRO A 121 2.93 3.63 13.66
N VAL A 122 3.19 3.83 12.36
CA VAL A 122 4.28 3.19 11.62
C VAL A 122 5.20 4.26 11.05
N LEU A 123 6.50 4.12 11.26
CA LEU A 123 7.53 4.96 10.67
C LEU A 123 8.36 4.16 9.71
N ILE A 124 8.55 4.65 8.48
CA ILE A 124 9.43 4.02 7.49
C ILE A 124 10.55 4.97 7.12
N TYR A 125 11.77 4.45 6.99
CA TYR A 125 12.93 5.21 6.55
C TYR A 125 13.83 4.40 5.60
N CYS A 126 14.65 5.11 4.83
CA CYS A 126 15.80 4.57 4.10
C CYS A 126 17.04 5.43 4.40
N ASN A 127 17.98 5.60 3.47
CA ASN A 127 19.14 6.47 3.72
C ASN A 127 18.74 7.95 3.77
N THR A 128 17.99 8.43 2.76
CA THR A 128 17.66 9.86 2.57
C THR A 128 16.17 10.17 2.60
N GLY A 129 15.30 9.15 2.65
CA GLY A 129 13.86 9.29 2.56
C GLY A 129 13.26 8.93 1.18
N SER A 130 14.04 8.94 0.09
CA SER A 130 13.52 8.79 -1.28
C SER A 130 12.90 7.42 -1.59
N LEU A 131 13.55 6.31 -1.19
CA LEU A 131 13.01 4.96 -1.39
C LEU A 131 11.86 4.65 -0.42
N SER A 132 11.98 5.10 0.82
CA SER A 132 10.92 4.96 1.82
C SER A 132 9.68 5.80 1.45
N ALA A 133 9.84 6.94 0.75
CA ALA A 133 8.72 7.71 0.23
C ALA A 133 7.94 6.95 -0.85
N GLN A 134 8.61 6.23 -1.74
CA GLN A 134 7.94 5.39 -2.74
C GLN A 134 7.14 4.25 -2.09
N ALA A 135 7.74 3.55 -1.12
CA ALA A 135 7.05 2.51 -0.36
C ALA A 135 5.89 3.11 0.47
N GLY A 136 6.11 4.26 1.10
CA GLY A 136 5.13 4.98 1.90
C GLY A 136 3.94 5.44 1.07
N PHE A 137 4.16 6.00 -0.12
CA PHE A 137 3.09 6.35 -1.06
C PHE A 137 2.24 5.12 -1.41
N ALA A 138 2.87 4.03 -1.85
CA ALA A 138 2.15 2.81 -2.20
C ALA A 138 1.33 2.23 -1.03
N MET A 139 1.88 2.28 0.19
CA MET A 139 1.18 1.84 1.40
C MET A 139 -0.02 2.73 1.75
N ARG A 140 0.13 4.05 1.63
CA ARG A 140 -0.94 5.00 1.93
C ARG A 140 -2.07 4.92 0.91
N VAL A 141 -1.78 4.79 -0.38
CA VAL A 141 -2.78 4.47 -1.43
C VAL A 141 -3.50 3.16 -1.11
N ALA A 142 -2.80 2.17 -0.56
CA ALA A 142 -3.39 0.90 -0.13
C ALA A 142 -4.13 0.97 1.23
N GLY A 143 -4.30 2.17 1.83
CA GLY A 143 -5.08 2.41 3.04
C GLY A 143 -4.33 2.21 4.37
N TRP A 144 -3.00 2.45 4.40
CA TRP A 144 -2.19 2.53 5.63
C TRP A 144 -1.93 3.99 5.99
N ASP A 145 -2.97 4.72 6.40
CA ASP A 145 -2.90 6.16 6.74
C ASP A 145 -2.06 6.45 7.98
N ASN A 146 -1.86 5.44 8.82
CA ASN A 146 -1.03 5.48 10.02
C ASN A 146 0.49 5.44 9.74
N LEU A 147 0.91 5.30 8.46
CA LEU A 147 2.32 5.26 8.07
C LEU A 147 2.86 6.65 7.77
N ARG A 148 4.01 6.97 8.37
CA ARG A 148 4.78 8.20 8.15
C ARG A 148 6.17 7.89 7.58
N ILE A 149 6.72 8.83 6.81
CA ILE A 149 8.03 8.72 6.17
C ILE A 149 9.00 9.62 6.93
N LEU A 150 10.10 9.07 7.44
CA LEU A 150 11.12 9.85 8.13
C LEU A 150 11.88 10.72 7.12
N GLN A 151 11.73 12.05 7.25
CA GLN A 151 12.47 13.03 6.44
C GLN A 151 13.98 12.85 6.65
N GLY A 152 14.73 12.93 5.55
CA GLY A 152 16.19 12.78 5.56
C GLY A 152 16.71 11.39 5.94
N GLY A 153 15.83 10.48 6.36
CA GLY A 153 16.14 9.09 6.64
C GLY A 153 17.25 8.87 7.65
N MET A 154 18.04 7.82 7.47
CA MET A 154 19.12 7.42 8.35
C MET A 154 20.27 8.44 8.39
N GLU A 155 20.53 9.13 7.28
CA GLU A 155 21.63 10.10 7.19
C GLU A 155 21.34 11.32 8.05
N GLU A 156 20.19 11.93 7.92
CA GLU A 156 19.81 13.08 8.71
C GLU A 156 19.60 12.71 10.18
N TRP A 157 18.98 11.56 10.46
CA TRP A 157 18.80 11.05 11.81
C TRP A 157 20.15 10.93 12.56
N LYS A 158 21.18 10.39 11.89
CA LYS A 158 22.54 10.30 12.45
C LYS A 158 23.19 11.68 12.63
N ALA A 159 23.09 12.55 11.64
CA ALA A 159 23.68 13.87 11.66
C ALA A 159 23.12 14.75 12.79
N LYS A 160 21.85 14.55 13.13
CA LYS A 160 21.17 15.26 14.24
C LYS A 160 21.36 14.59 15.62
N GLY A 161 22.16 13.53 15.72
CA GLY A 161 22.46 12.84 16.99
C GLY A 161 21.41 11.82 17.41
N GLY A 162 20.58 11.36 16.50
CA GLY A 162 19.62 10.28 16.74
C GLY A 162 18.59 10.59 17.82
N PHE A 163 18.36 9.65 18.73
CA PHE A 163 17.39 9.82 19.83
C PHE A 163 17.75 10.95 20.81
N ASP A 164 19.04 11.27 20.98
CA ASP A 164 19.46 12.36 21.88
C ASP A 164 19.02 13.71 21.34
N ALA A 165 19.05 13.94 20.03
CA ALA A 165 18.55 15.16 19.40
C ALA A 165 17.02 15.27 19.54
N ALA A 166 16.28 14.19 19.27
CA ALA A 166 14.83 14.15 19.44
C ALA A 166 14.42 14.42 20.90
N ALA A 167 15.11 13.79 21.85
CA ALA A 167 14.86 14.01 23.28
C ALA A 167 15.12 15.46 23.71
N LYS A 168 16.15 16.12 23.14
CA LYS A 168 16.46 17.55 23.43
C LYS A 168 15.43 18.49 22.81
N ALA A 169 14.98 18.20 21.57
CA ALA A 169 14.01 19.05 20.88
C ALA A 169 12.60 19.03 21.55
N THR A 170 12.26 17.91 22.19
CA THR A 170 10.97 17.75 22.90
C THR A 170 11.02 18.08 24.38
N ALA A 171 12.20 18.39 24.92
CA ALA A 171 12.32 18.80 26.33
C ALA A 171 11.65 20.18 26.54
N PRO A 172 10.88 20.38 27.62
CA PRO A 172 10.30 21.68 27.92
C PRO A 172 11.44 22.72 28.10
N ALA A 173 11.25 23.90 27.52
CA ALA A 173 12.21 25.00 27.68
C ALA A 173 12.40 25.27 29.18
N LYS A 174 13.62 25.21 29.64
CA LYS A 174 13.95 25.65 31.01
C LYS A 174 13.81 27.16 31.04
N HIS A 175 12.74 27.62 31.65
CA HIS A 175 12.54 29.02 32.01
C HIS A 175 13.33 29.39 33.24
#